data_9ba78cfc248bed8a91d0d02c51da142e
#
_entry.id   9ba78cfc248bed8a91d0d02c51da142e
#
_cell.length_a   1.000
_cell.length_b   1.000
_cell.length_c   1.000
_cell.angle_alpha   90.00
_cell.angle_beta   90.00
_cell.angle_gamma   90.00
#
_symmetry.space_group_name_H-M   'P 1'
#
loop_
_entity.id
_entity.type
_entity.pdbx_description
1 polymer ?
#
loop_
_entity_poly.entity_id
_entity_poly.type
_entity_poly.pdbx_seq_one_letter_code
_entity_poly.pdbx_strand_id
1 'polypeptide(L)'
;MAESEVKLEDFFTRVLSIIGKTTEVEVAELLKKSGKTVAVAESLTGGLISSKLTSQPGSTEYFIGGIVSYHNRIKVMELGVPASVIAKESPVSKDVAVAMAEGIKRRYRTDIGLSATGVAGPTSTTPPKPIGLTYIALASNEGTSFKELHLTGTRGEIREKAAAAALGLLWLHLGGEEVLHKI
;
A
#
# COMPACT_ATOMS: atom_id res chain seq x y z
N MET A 1 20.28 -12.75 6.21
CA MET A 1 19.54 -11.80 5.34
C MET A 1 18.01 -11.76 5.61
N ALA A 2 17.54 -12.38 6.70
CA ALA A 2 16.10 -12.39 7.06
C ALA A 2 15.73 -11.38 8.16
N GLU A 3 16.66 -10.63 8.70
CA GLU A 3 16.41 -9.71 9.83
C GLU A 3 15.94 -8.30 9.42
N SER A 4 15.99 -7.94 8.13
CA SER A 4 15.65 -6.58 7.67
C SER A 4 14.16 -6.39 7.35
N GLU A 5 13.39 -7.47 7.16
CA GLU A 5 12.01 -7.38 6.65
C GLU A 5 10.94 -7.28 7.75
N VAL A 6 11.21 -7.84 8.92
CA VAL A 6 10.30 -7.75 10.10
C VAL A 6 10.23 -6.33 10.68
N LYS A 7 11.16 -5.46 10.31
CA LYS A 7 11.38 -4.16 10.95
C LYS A 7 10.57 -2.98 10.39
N LEU A 8 9.93 -3.11 9.22
CA LEU A 8 9.27 -1.95 8.62
C LEU A 8 8.01 -1.56 9.40
N GLU A 9 7.19 -2.53 9.78
CA GLU A 9 5.98 -2.29 10.58
C GLU A 9 6.32 -1.81 12.00
N ASP A 10 7.30 -2.46 12.65
CA ASP A 10 7.82 -2.05 13.97
C ASP A 10 8.51 -0.68 13.89
N PHE A 11 9.23 -0.42 12.81
CA PHE A 11 9.89 0.86 12.57
C PHE A 11 8.84 1.98 12.49
N PHE A 12 7.80 1.82 11.66
CA PHE A 12 6.76 2.85 11.53
C PHE A 12 5.97 3.05 12.81
N THR A 13 5.58 1.99 13.49
CA THR A 13 4.86 2.08 14.76
C THR A 13 5.70 2.81 15.82
N ARG A 14 6.99 2.53 15.90
CA ARG A 14 7.92 3.20 16.84
C ARG A 14 8.16 4.65 16.48
N VAL A 15 8.46 4.92 15.23
CA VAL A 15 8.77 6.28 14.76
C VAL A 15 7.57 7.20 14.97
N LEU A 16 6.39 6.75 14.61
CA LEU A 16 5.18 7.58 14.72
C LEU A 16 4.70 7.75 16.17
N SER A 17 4.97 6.77 17.04
CA SER A 17 4.75 6.94 18.48
C SER A 17 5.67 7.99 19.11
N ILE A 18 6.87 8.15 18.58
CA ILE A 18 7.84 9.17 19.05
C ILE A 18 7.41 10.58 18.60
N ILE A 19 6.87 10.72 17.40
CA ILE A 19 6.42 12.03 16.90
C ILE A 19 5.03 12.42 17.45
N GLY A 20 4.33 11.49 18.12
CA GLY A 20 3.02 11.76 18.72
C GLY A 20 1.88 11.94 17.71
N LYS A 21 2.10 11.59 16.44
CA LYS A 21 1.10 11.66 15.37
C LYS A 21 0.85 10.27 14.78
N THR A 22 -0.33 10.03 14.21
CA THR A 22 -0.63 8.82 13.46
C THR A 22 -0.06 8.91 12.04
N THR A 23 0.20 7.75 11.41
CA THR A 23 0.70 7.71 10.03
C THR A 23 -0.22 8.47 9.07
N GLU A 24 -1.52 8.40 9.28
CA GLU A 24 -2.53 9.07 8.46
C GLU A 24 -2.38 10.60 8.49
N VAL A 25 -2.13 11.17 9.67
CA VAL A 25 -1.94 12.62 9.84
C VAL A 25 -0.67 13.08 9.13
N GLU A 26 0.45 12.40 9.38
CA GLU A 26 1.74 12.76 8.76
C GLU A 26 1.69 12.65 7.23
N VAL A 27 1.12 11.56 6.71
CA VAL A 27 0.96 11.37 5.27
C VAL A 27 0.11 12.48 4.65
N ALA A 28 -0.99 12.86 5.29
CA ALA A 28 -1.84 13.94 4.83
C ALA A 28 -1.11 15.29 4.80
N GLU A 29 -0.34 15.61 5.83
CA GLU A 29 0.46 16.84 5.90
C GLU A 29 1.53 16.86 4.80
N LEU A 30 2.24 15.76 4.59
CA LEU A 30 3.27 15.66 3.55
C LEU A 30 2.69 15.74 2.13
N LEU A 31 1.55 15.09 1.88
CA LEU A 31 0.86 15.18 0.59
C LEU A 31 0.40 16.61 0.31
N LYS A 32 -0.24 17.27 1.27
CA LYS A 32 -0.64 18.68 1.13
C LYS A 32 0.56 19.60 0.89
N LYS A 33 1.62 19.42 1.67
CA LYS A 33 2.84 20.23 1.54
C LYS A 33 3.53 20.05 0.18
N SER A 34 3.55 18.82 -0.34
CA SER A 34 4.18 18.53 -1.65
C SER A 34 3.28 18.85 -2.85
N GLY A 35 1.98 19.06 -2.65
CA GLY A 35 1.00 19.21 -3.72
C GLY A 35 0.80 17.95 -4.56
N LYS A 36 1.30 16.79 -4.10
CA LYS A 36 1.20 15.52 -4.85
C LYS A 36 -0.15 14.86 -4.61
N THR A 37 -0.66 14.23 -5.67
CA THR A 37 -1.90 13.47 -5.66
C THR A 37 -1.64 11.97 -5.58
N VAL A 38 -2.54 11.21 -4.93
CA VAL A 38 -2.44 9.76 -4.77
C VAL A 38 -3.74 9.06 -5.13
N ALA A 39 -3.62 7.88 -5.75
CA ALA A 39 -4.71 6.93 -5.94
C ALA A 39 -4.29 5.54 -5.46
N VAL A 40 -5.26 4.70 -5.05
CA VAL A 40 -4.98 3.43 -4.37
C VAL A 40 -5.68 2.25 -5.06
N ALA A 41 -4.94 1.15 -5.23
CA ALA A 41 -5.45 -0.14 -5.68
C ALA A 41 -5.38 -1.16 -4.52
N GLU A 42 -6.53 -1.56 -4.00
CA GLU A 42 -6.63 -2.41 -2.83
C GLU A 42 -7.12 -3.82 -3.17
N SER A 43 -6.51 -4.84 -2.56
CA SER A 43 -7.02 -6.20 -2.62
C SER A 43 -7.36 -6.68 -1.20
N LEU A 44 -6.39 -7.24 -0.45
CA LEU A 44 -6.67 -7.75 0.90
C LEU A 44 -7.13 -6.67 1.88
N THR A 45 -6.75 -5.43 1.71
CA THR A 45 -7.08 -4.31 2.60
C THR A 45 -8.54 -3.87 2.45
N GLY A 46 -9.14 -4.05 1.27
CA GLY A 46 -10.58 -3.92 1.05
C GLY A 46 -11.16 -2.53 1.38
N GLY A 47 -10.41 -1.47 1.09
CA GLY A 47 -10.81 -0.07 1.33
C GLY A 47 -10.16 0.58 2.56
N LEU A 48 -9.40 -0.14 3.37
CA LEU A 48 -8.78 0.40 4.58
C LEU A 48 -7.77 1.51 4.29
N ILE A 49 -6.96 1.39 3.22
CA ILE A 49 -5.99 2.43 2.86
C ILE A 49 -6.73 3.71 2.45
N SER A 50 -7.74 3.57 1.60
CA SER A 50 -8.59 4.69 1.17
C SER A 50 -9.31 5.35 2.35
N SER A 51 -9.85 4.54 3.28
CA SER A 51 -10.48 5.03 4.50
C SER A 51 -9.51 5.84 5.36
N LYS A 52 -8.28 5.37 5.54
CA LYS A 52 -7.24 6.07 6.30
C LYS A 52 -6.82 7.38 5.63
N LEU A 53 -6.64 7.40 4.31
CA LEU A 53 -6.31 8.62 3.57
C LEU A 53 -7.43 9.68 3.62
N THR A 54 -8.69 9.25 3.68
CA THR A 54 -9.84 10.15 3.75
C THR A 54 -10.23 10.53 5.18
N SER A 55 -9.60 9.97 6.20
CA SER A 55 -9.89 10.29 7.61
C SER A 55 -9.49 11.72 8.00
N GLN A 56 -8.61 12.36 7.24
CA GLN A 56 -8.14 13.70 7.54
C GLN A 56 -8.93 14.76 6.76
N PRO A 57 -9.32 15.87 7.40
CA PRO A 57 -9.95 17.01 6.71
C PRO A 57 -9.08 17.54 5.58
N GLY A 58 -9.71 17.89 4.45
CA GLY A 58 -9.02 18.39 3.25
C GLY A 58 -8.40 17.27 2.41
N SER A 59 -8.75 16.02 2.62
CA SER A 59 -8.25 14.88 1.83
C SER A 59 -8.54 14.98 0.33
N THR A 60 -9.52 15.77 -0.09
CA THR A 60 -9.82 16.06 -1.51
C THR A 60 -8.68 16.77 -2.24
N GLU A 61 -7.75 17.40 -1.52
CA GLU A 61 -6.59 18.07 -2.10
C GLU A 61 -5.56 17.08 -2.66
N TYR A 62 -5.51 15.86 -2.10
CA TYR A 62 -4.48 14.88 -2.44
C TYR A 62 -5.02 13.49 -2.83
N PHE A 63 -6.15 13.04 -2.30
CA PHE A 63 -6.71 11.72 -2.58
C PHE A 63 -7.72 11.79 -3.72
N ILE A 64 -7.37 11.24 -4.88
CA ILE A 64 -8.21 11.27 -6.07
C ILE A 64 -9.23 10.13 -6.08
N GLY A 65 -8.86 8.97 -5.50
CA GLY A 65 -9.77 7.85 -5.42
C GLY A 65 -9.04 6.51 -5.27
N GLY A 66 -9.82 5.45 -5.14
CA GLY A 66 -9.31 4.10 -4.99
C GLY A 66 -10.20 3.04 -5.64
N ILE A 67 -9.61 1.91 -5.98
CA ILE A 67 -10.29 0.72 -6.50
C ILE A 67 -10.05 -0.46 -5.58
N VAL A 68 -11.11 -1.05 -5.04
CA VAL A 68 -11.05 -2.34 -4.37
C VAL A 68 -11.10 -3.44 -5.44
N SER A 69 -9.93 -3.82 -5.94
CA SER A 69 -9.73 -4.84 -6.97
C SER A 69 -9.65 -6.25 -6.38
N TYR A 70 -10.69 -6.65 -5.64
CA TYR A 70 -10.67 -7.89 -4.85
C TYR A 70 -10.62 -9.15 -5.73
N HIS A 71 -11.43 -9.19 -6.79
CA HIS A 71 -11.43 -10.28 -7.76
C HIS A 71 -10.40 -10.03 -8.87
N ASN A 72 -9.75 -11.10 -9.37
CA ASN A 72 -8.71 -11.01 -10.41
C ASN A 72 -9.20 -10.30 -11.69
N ARG A 73 -10.47 -10.54 -12.08
CA ARG A 73 -11.08 -9.84 -13.20
C ARG A 73 -11.02 -8.32 -13.06
N ILE A 74 -11.21 -7.80 -11.85
CA ILE A 74 -11.15 -6.35 -11.60
C ILE A 74 -9.71 -5.83 -11.69
N LYS A 75 -8.73 -6.60 -11.23
CA LYS A 75 -7.30 -6.26 -11.44
C LYS A 75 -6.99 -6.09 -12.93
N VAL A 76 -7.50 -6.99 -13.76
CA VAL A 76 -7.29 -6.94 -15.23
C VAL A 76 -8.05 -5.76 -15.84
N MET A 77 -9.37 -5.68 -15.61
CA MET A 77 -10.24 -4.73 -16.29
C MET A 77 -9.99 -3.28 -15.87
N GLU A 78 -9.80 -3.05 -14.57
CA GLU A 78 -9.76 -1.71 -14.02
C GLU A 78 -8.34 -1.16 -13.85
N LEU A 79 -7.36 -2.04 -13.62
CA LEU A 79 -5.98 -1.63 -13.37
C LEU A 79 -5.04 -2.00 -14.51
N GLY A 80 -5.51 -2.78 -15.50
CA GLY A 80 -4.69 -3.23 -16.62
C GLY A 80 -3.60 -4.23 -16.22
N VAL A 81 -3.76 -4.94 -15.09
CA VAL A 81 -2.84 -6.01 -14.72
C VAL A 81 -2.90 -7.11 -15.79
N PRO A 82 -1.79 -7.52 -16.41
CA PRO A 82 -1.83 -8.55 -17.44
C PRO A 82 -2.36 -9.89 -16.89
N ALA A 83 -3.35 -10.47 -17.53
CA ALA A 83 -3.91 -11.75 -17.10
C ALA A 83 -2.85 -12.88 -17.09
N SER A 84 -1.87 -12.82 -17.98
CA SER A 84 -0.72 -13.74 -18.04
C SER A 84 0.16 -13.65 -16.78
N VAL A 85 0.34 -12.46 -16.21
CA VAL A 85 1.10 -12.27 -14.96
C VAL A 85 0.35 -12.91 -13.80
N ILE A 86 -0.97 -12.70 -13.70
CA ILE A 86 -1.78 -13.34 -12.66
C ILE A 86 -1.75 -14.86 -12.78
N ALA A 87 -1.84 -15.39 -14.00
CA ALA A 87 -1.81 -16.84 -14.24
C ALA A 87 -0.47 -17.47 -13.89
N LYS A 88 0.64 -16.78 -14.19
CA LYS A 88 2.00 -17.27 -13.95
C LYS A 88 2.42 -17.12 -12.49
N GLU A 89 2.23 -15.92 -11.90
CA GLU A 89 2.82 -15.52 -10.61
C GLU A 89 1.83 -15.58 -9.44
N SER A 90 0.55 -15.88 -9.69
CA SER A 90 -0.55 -15.75 -8.72
C SER A 90 -0.99 -14.28 -8.52
N PRO A 91 -2.24 -14.03 -8.11
CA PRO A 91 -2.72 -12.67 -7.79
C PRO A 91 -2.01 -12.03 -6.58
N VAL A 92 -1.32 -12.83 -5.79
CA VAL A 92 -0.50 -12.39 -4.65
C VAL A 92 0.97 -12.56 -5.02
N SER A 93 1.52 -11.54 -5.67
CA SER A 93 2.92 -11.52 -6.10
C SER A 93 3.41 -10.07 -6.23
N LYS A 94 4.73 -9.93 -6.25
CA LYS A 94 5.43 -8.68 -6.54
C LYS A 94 4.91 -8.04 -7.84
N ASP A 95 4.91 -8.81 -8.92
CA ASP A 95 4.60 -8.28 -10.25
C ASP A 95 3.15 -7.80 -10.35
N VAL A 96 2.23 -8.49 -9.67
CA VAL A 96 0.83 -8.04 -9.56
C VAL A 96 0.72 -6.77 -8.73
N ALA A 97 1.42 -6.65 -7.59
CA ALA A 97 1.41 -5.43 -6.78
C ALA A 97 1.94 -4.22 -7.57
N VAL A 98 3.08 -4.39 -8.24
CA VAL A 98 3.68 -3.36 -9.12
C VAL A 98 2.70 -2.94 -10.21
N ALA A 99 2.16 -3.91 -10.96
CA ALA A 99 1.20 -3.62 -12.03
C ALA A 99 -0.09 -2.94 -11.52
N MET A 100 -0.55 -3.27 -10.31
CA MET A 100 -1.68 -2.61 -9.66
C MET A 100 -1.36 -1.14 -9.34
N ALA A 101 -0.19 -0.84 -8.77
CA ALA A 101 0.24 0.52 -8.43
C ALA A 101 0.38 1.39 -9.69
N GLU A 102 1.05 0.88 -10.72
CA GLU A 102 1.19 1.56 -12.00
C GLU A 102 -0.16 1.76 -12.71
N GLY A 103 -1.01 0.73 -12.63
CA GLY A 103 -2.34 0.74 -13.22
C GLY A 103 -3.24 1.82 -12.63
N ILE A 104 -3.30 1.93 -11.30
CA ILE A 104 -4.12 2.94 -10.64
C ILE A 104 -3.60 4.35 -10.87
N LYS A 105 -2.26 4.54 -10.81
CA LYS A 105 -1.61 5.82 -11.13
C LYS A 105 -2.00 6.30 -12.53
N ARG A 106 -1.88 5.43 -13.51
CA ARG A 106 -2.20 5.74 -14.91
C ARG A 106 -3.69 6.03 -15.10
N ARG A 107 -4.57 5.22 -14.47
CA ARG A 107 -6.02 5.34 -14.61
C ARG A 107 -6.56 6.67 -14.07
N TYR A 108 -6.08 7.10 -12.92
CA TYR A 108 -6.53 8.35 -12.28
C TYR A 108 -5.63 9.54 -12.58
N ARG A 109 -4.51 9.33 -13.31
CA ARG A 109 -3.54 10.37 -13.67
C ARG A 109 -3.01 11.11 -12.44
N THR A 110 -2.69 10.34 -11.39
CA THR A 110 -2.11 10.87 -10.15
C THR A 110 -0.59 10.87 -10.20
N ASP A 111 0.04 11.63 -9.30
CA ASP A 111 1.50 11.62 -9.12
C ASP A 111 1.96 10.29 -8.54
N ILE A 112 1.15 9.70 -7.66
CA ILE A 112 1.46 8.47 -6.94
C ILE A 112 0.31 7.45 -7.11
N GLY A 113 0.67 6.21 -7.41
CA GLY A 113 -0.20 5.04 -7.31
C GLY A 113 0.28 4.13 -6.20
N LEU A 114 -0.59 3.80 -5.25
CA LEU A 114 -0.28 2.91 -4.13
C LEU A 114 -1.09 1.62 -4.25
N SER A 115 -0.49 0.47 -3.96
CA SER A 115 -1.20 -0.81 -4.02
C SER A 115 -0.90 -1.74 -2.86
N ALA A 116 -1.87 -2.65 -2.58
CA ALA A 116 -1.68 -3.75 -1.64
C ALA A 116 -2.40 -5.01 -2.15
N THR A 117 -1.67 -6.13 -2.22
CA THR A 117 -2.23 -7.46 -2.48
C THR A 117 -1.62 -8.47 -1.51
N GLY A 118 -2.39 -9.49 -1.09
CA GLY A 118 -1.90 -10.44 -0.09
C GLY A 118 -2.95 -11.45 0.36
N VAL A 119 -2.54 -12.34 1.28
CA VAL A 119 -3.36 -13.41 1.87
C VAL A 119 -3.67 -13.06 3.32
N ALA A 120 -4.88 -12.59 3.58
CA ALA A 120 -5.31 -12.26 4.94
C ALA A 120 -5.83 -13.48 5.74
N GLY A 121 -6.00 -14.63 5.09
CA GLY A 121 -6.55 -15.83 5.73
C GLY A 121 -8.09 -15.79 5.93
N PRO A 122 -8.70 -16.83 6.54
CA PRO A 122 -8.06 -18.04 7.07
C PRO A 122 -7.64 -19.05 5.99
N THR A 123 -8.16 -18.92 4.77
CA THR A 123 -7.80 -19.76 3.61
C THR A 123 -6.69 -19.14 2.78
N SER A 124 -5.84 -19.98 2.21
CA SER A 124 -4.81 -19.56 1.27
C SER A 124 -5.35 -19.43 -0.17
N THR A 125 -4.51 -18.96 -1.08
CA THR A 125 -4.78 -18.86 -2.53
C THR A 125 -4.62 -20.24 -3.20
N THR A 126 -4.92 -20.30 -4.50
CA THR A 126 -4.57 -21.44 -5.36
C THR A 126 -3.66 -20.95 -6.50
N PRO A 127 -2.40 -21.39 -6.58
CA PRO A 127 -1.69 -22.27 -5.64
C PRO A 127 -1.50 -21.65 -4.23
N PRO A 128 -1.27 -22.48 -3.20
CA PRO A 128 -1.17 -22.01 -1.83
C PRO A 128 -0.03 -21.00 -1.63
N LYS A 129 -0.36 -19.89 -0.96
CA LYS A 129 0.60 -18.88 -0.48
C LYS A 129 0.45 -18.76 1.05
N PRO A 130 1.50 -18.44 1.80
CA PRO A 130 1.41 -18.28 3.25
C PRO A 130 0.37 -17.22 3.66
N ILE A 131 -0.38 -17.49 4.72
CA ILE A 131 -1.24 -16.47 5.35
C ILE A 131 -0.34 -15.37 5.89
N GLY A 132 -0.70 -14.11 5.63
CA GLY A 132 0.09 -12.93 5.97
C GLY A 132 1.07 -12.48 4.89
N LEU A 133 1.36 -13.31 3.86
CA LEU A 133 2.15 -12.84 2.73
C LEU A 133 1.42 -11.67 2.06
N THR A 134 2.11 -10.55 2.00
CA THR A 134 1.56 -9.29 1.49
C THR A 134 2.61 -8.58 0.64
N TYR A 135 2.21 -8.07 -0.50
CA TYR A 135 3.00 -7.17 -1.32
C TYR A 135 2.35 -5.81 -1.35
N ILE A 136 3.13 -4.79 -1.05
CA ILE A 136 2.75 -3.39 -1.23
C ILE A 136 3.66 -2.78 -2.30
N ALA A 137 3.13 -1.89 -3.12
CA ALA A 137 3.92 -1.19 -4.13
C ALA A 137 3.48 0.27 -4.25
N LEU A 138 4.44 1.12 -4.63
CA LEU A 138 4.24 2.53 -4.89
C LEU A 138 4.87 2.88 -6.24
N ALA A 139 4.08 3.40 -7.15
CA ALA A 139 4.49 3.92 -8.44
C ALA A 139 4.49 5.45 -8.44
N SER A 140 5.59 6.06 -8.85
CA SER A 140 5.75 7.52 -8.99
C SER A 140 6.34 7.87 -10.35
N ASN A 141 6.68 9.12 -10.57
CA ASN A 141 7.43 9.55 -11.75
C ASN A 141 8.92 9.16 -11.67
N GLU A 142 9.41 8.84 -10.49
CA GLU A 142 10.78 8.41 -10.21
C GLU A 142 10.98 6.89 -10.40
N GLY A 143 9.89 6.16 -10.57
CA GLY A 143 9.87 4.70 -10.73
C GLY A 143 8.89 4.01 -9.79
N THR A 144 8.97 2.69 -9.75
CA THR A 144 8.10 1.85 -8.91
C THR A 144 8.93 1.09 -7.89
N SER A 145 8.59 1.26 -6.61
CA SER A 145 9.14 0.50 -5.48
C SER A 145 8.11 -0.48 -4.93
N PHE A 146 8.58 -1.53 -4.26
CA PHE A 146 7.71 -2.50 -3.61
C PHE A 146 8.36 -3.04 -2.33
N LYS A 147 7.52 -3.65 -1.46
CA LYS A 147 7.95 -4.45 -0.31
C LYS A 147 7.17 -5.74 -0.25
N GLU A 148 7.85 -6.83 0.11
CA GLU A 148 7.27 -8.09 0.53
C GLU A 148 7.22 -8.11 2.06
N LEU A 149 6.08 -8.50 2.63
CA LEU A 149 5.82 -8.54 4.07
C LEU A 149 5.25 -9.90 4.44
N HIS A 150 5.61 -10.39 5.61
CA HIS A 150 5.09 -11.60 6.23
C HIS A 150 4.38 -11.24 7.53
N LEU A 151 3.14 -10.79 7.41
CA LEU A 151 2.34 -10.28 8.51
C LEU A 151 1.73 -11.42 9.32
N THR A 152 1.62 -11.24 10.63
CA THR A 152 1.04 -12.22 11.56
C THR A 152 -0.19 -11.66 12.25
N GLY A 153 -1.08 -12.56 12.70
CA GLY A 153 -2.29 -12.18 13.42
C GLY A 153 -3.57 -12.72 12.78
N THR A 154 -4.69 -12.27 13.29
CA THR A 154 -6.02 -12.53 12.73
C THR A 154 -6.17 -11.86 11.37
N ARG A 155 -7.18 -12.28 10.60
CA ARG A 155 -7.52 -11.65 9.31
C ARG A 155 -7.69 -10.12 9.41
N GLY A 156 -8.31 -9.64 10.49
CA GLY A 156 -8.49 -8.20 10.73
C GLY A 156 -7.16 -7.49 10.94
N GLU A 157 -6.32 -8.04 11.82
CA GLU A 157 -4.99 -7.50 12.13
C GLU A 157 -4.07 -7.49 10.91
N ILE A 158 -4.04 -8.57 10.11
CA ILE A 158 -3.24 -8.63 8.87
C ILE A 158 -3.67 -7.51 7.89
N ARG A 159 -4.97 -7.28 7.74
CA ARG A 159 -5.48 -6.21 6.86
C ARG A 159 -5.10 -4.82 7.36
N GLU A 160 -5.22 -4.56 8.67
CA GLU A 160 -4.82 -3.28 9.27
C GLU A 160 -3.32 -3.04 9.14
N LYS A 161 -2.50 -4.06 9.43
CA LYS A 161 -1.05 -4.02 9.27
C LYS A 161 -0.63 -3.76 7.82
N ALA A 162 -1.28 -4.41 6.86
CA ALA A 162 -1.03 -4.19 5.44
C ALA A 162 -1.36 -2.74 5.02
N ALA A 163 -2.45 -2.17 5.53
CA ALA A 163 -2.82 -0.79 5.25
C ALA A 163 -1.83 0.19 5.89
N ALA A 164 -1.43 -0.05 7.14
CA ALA A 164 -0.43 0.76 7.82
C ALA A 164 0.94 0.72 7.10
N ALA A 165 1.38 -0.47 6.67
CA ALA A 165 2.63 -0.62 5.92
C ALA A 165 2.59 0.11 4.57
N ALA A 166 1.45 0.08 3.86
CA ALA A 166 1.29 0.82 2.60
C ALA A 166 1.38 2.34 2.83
N LEU A 167 0.75 2.87 3.87
CA LEU A 167 0.89 4.29 4.26
C LEU A 167 2.32 4.62 4.70
N GLY A 168 2.99 3.70 5.36
CA GLY A 168 4.39 3.85 5.72
C GLY A 168 5.31 3.94 4.50
N LEU A 169 5.07 3.13 3.46
CA LEU A 169 5.80 3.23 2.19
C LEU A 169 5.57 4.59 1.51
N LEU A 170 4.34 5.09 1.56
CA LEU A 170 3.99 6.42 1.05
C LEU A 170 4.67 7.52 1.85
N TRP A 171 4.68 7.42 3.19
CA TRP A 171 5.36 8.37 4.07
C TRP A 171 6.86 8.48 3.78
N LEU A 172 7.55 7.34 3.61
CA LEU A 172 8.96 7.30 3.22
C LEU A 172 9.21 7.99 1.87
N HIS A 173 8.39 7.67 0.86
CA HIS A 173 8.50 8.28 -0.46
C HIS A 173 8.31 9.80 -0.44
N LEU A 174 7.51 10.32 0.47
CA LEU A 174 7.26 11.75 0.64
C LEU A 174 8.34 12.47 1.46
N GLY A 175 9.43 11.80 1.84
CA GLY A 175 10.53 12.37 2.61
C GLY A 175 10.26 12.42 4.12
N GLY A 176 9.39 11.54 4.63
CA GLY A 176 9.07 11.47 6.06
C GLY A 176 10.29 11.25 6.96
N GLU A 177 11.35 10.63 6.45
CA GLU A 177 12.62 10.49 7.19
C GLU A 177 13.28 11.84 7.54
N GLU A 178 13.11 12.86 6.71
CA GLU A 178 13.65 14.21 7.00
C GLU A 178 13.00 14.85 8.23
N VAL A 179 11.77 14.44 8.57
CA VAL A 179 11.07 14.91 9.76
C VAL A 179 11.76 14.38 11.01
N LEU A 180 12.31 13.16 10.97
CA LEU A 180 13.01 12.55 12.11
C LEU A 180 14.34 13.19 12.43
N HIS A 181 15.02 13.79 11.46
CA HIS A 181 16.30 14.46 11.66
C HIS A 181 16.15 15.89 12.22
N LYS A 182 14.90 16.38 12.33
CA LYS A 182 14.60 17.74 12.82
C LYS A 182 14.05 17.77 14.25
N ILE A 183 13.90 16.59 14.89
CA ILE A 183 13.48 16.39 16.27
C ILE A 183 14.69 15.97 17.10
#